data_47b32f3f43c42d0b8deaa80e93d155f1
#
_entry.id   47b32f3f43c42d0b8deaa80e93d155f1
#
_cell.length_a   1.000
_cell.length_b   1.000
_cell.length_c   1.000
_cell.angle_alpha   90.00
_cell.angle_beta   90.00
_cell.angle_gamma   90.00
#
_symmetry.space_group_name_H-M   'P 1'
#
loop_
_entity.id
_entity.type
_entity.pdbx_description
1 polymer ?
#
loop_
_entity_poly.entity_id
_entity_poly.type
_entity_poly.pdbx_seq_one_letter_code
_entity_poly.pdbx_strand_id
1 'polypeptide(L)'
;MQQNGSECDFNSSGSWVILSPIEQSIKRKIEAVGTPLKDWDIQINYGIKTGFNDAFIISTEKRNEILANCKTEDERTRTAELIRPILRGRDIKRYGYDWAGLYLIATFPSRHYDIEMFPAVKKHLLSFGIERLEQTGKTHIVNGED
;
A
#
# COMPACT_ATOMS: atom_id res chain seq x y z
N MET A 1 -30.65 30.09 22.37
CA MET A 1 -29.65 29.23 21.70
C MET A 1 -29.57 27.91 22.46
N GLN A 2 -30.13 26.80 21.93
CA GLN A 2 -29.93 25.48 22.51
C GLN A 2 -28.51 25.05 22.17
N GLN A 3 -27.67 24.90 23.20
CA GLN A 3 -26.37 24.26 23.05
C GLN A 3 -26.61 22.77 22.86
N ASN A 4 -26.31 22.23 21.68
CA ASN A 4 -26.26 20.82 21.43
C ASN A 4 -24.99 20.24 22.11
N GLY A 5 -25.07 20.04 23.41
CA GLY A 5 -24.07 19.31 24.17
C GLY A 5 -24.28 17.82 24.01
N SER A 6 -23.23 17.05 23.73
CA SER A 6 -23.24 15.59 23.81
C SER A 6 -22.58 15.17 25.12
N GLU A 7 -23.28 14.39 25.94
CA GLU A 7 -22.65 13.74 27.11
C GLU A 7 -21.75 12.60 26.61
N CYS A 8 -20.48 12.68 26.94
CA CYS A 8 -19.49 11.67 26.61
C CYS A 8 -18.98 11.00 27.88
N ASP A 9 -18.91 9.69 27.88
CA ASP A 9 -18.32 8.90 28.95
C ASP A 9 -16.82 8.68 28.70
N PHE A 10 -15.97 9.24 29.54
CA PHE A 10 -14.52 9.21 29.41
C PHE A 10 -13.84 8.17 30.34
N ASN A 11 -14.54 7.14 30.73
CA ASN A 11 -14.09 6.16 31.74
C ASN A 11 -13.03 5.15 31.24
N SER A 12 -12.54 5.28 30.03
CA SER A 12 -11.49 4.40 29.50
C SER A 12 -10.31 5.16 28.92
N SER A 13 -9.12 4.56 28.96
CA SER A 13 -7.89 5.06 28.33
C SER A 13 -7.84 4.83 26.81
N GLY A 14 -8.90 4.27 26.21
CA GLY A 14 -9.00 4.02 24.77
C GLY A 14 -9.26 5.29 23.95
N SER A 15 -9.28 5.14 22.63
CA SER A 15 -9.63 6.23 21.71
C SER A 15 -11.03 6.75 21.97
N TRP A 16 -11.16 8.05 22.12
CA TRP A 16 -12.44 8.70 22.35
C TRP A 16 -13.10 9.06 21.02
N VAL A 17 -14.39 8.77 20.93
CA VAL A 17 -15.23 9.20 19.80
C VAL A 17 -16.41 9.97 20.36
N ILE A 18 -16.51 11.25 19.98
CA ILE A 18 -17.65 12.08 20.33
C ILE A 18 -18.79 11.76 19.37
N LEU A 19 -19.83 11.15 19.88
CA LEU A 19 -20.99 10.72 19.11
C LEU A 19 -22.26 11.41 19.60
N SER A 20 -23.17 11.68 18.69
CA SER A 20 -24.54 12.08 19.07
C SER A 20 -25.28 10.94 19.82
N PRO A 21 -26.34 11.23 20.58
CA PRO A 21 -27.10 10.19 21.30
C PRO A 21 -27.61 9.06 20.40
N ILE A 22 -27.97 9.36 19.15
CA ILE A 22 -28.42 8.38 18.16
C ILE A 22 -27.24 7.47 17.76
N GLU A 23 -26.10 8.03 17.43
CA GLU A 23 -24.90 7.27 17.05
C GLU A 23 -24.42 6.40 18.21
N GLN A 24 -24.45 6.90 19.45
CA GLN A 24 -24.13 6.10 20.64
C GLN A 24 -25.10 4.92 20.81
N SER A 25 -26.38 5.12 20.58
CA SER A 25 -27.39 4.05 20.64
C SER A 25 -27.15 2.99 19.57
N ILE A 26 -26.81 3.41 18.33
CA ILE A 26 -26.45 2.50 17.23
C ILE A 26 -25.19 1.72 17.58
N LYS A 27 -24.15 2.41 18.06
CA LYS A 27 -22.89 1.79 18.47
C LYS A 27 -23.13 0.70 19.51
N ARG A 28 -23.86 1.00 20.60
CA ARG A 28 -24.18 0.02 21.65
C ARG A 28 -24.92 -1.20 21.09
N LYS A 29 -25.87 -1.01 20.17
CA LYS A 29 -26.59 -2.13 19.55
C LYS A 29 -25.68 -2.99 18.70
N ILE A 30 -24.78 -2.39 17.92
CA ILE A 30 -23.79 -3.12 17.11
C ILE A 30 -22.85 -3.91 18.02
N GLU A 31 -22.32 -3.29 19.08
CA GLU A 31 -21.39 -3.92 20.03
C GLU A 31 -22.05 -5.06 20.83
N ALA A 32 -23.37 -4.98 21.08
CA ALA A 32 -24.09 -6.02 21.81
C ALA A 32 -24.32 -7.30 21.00
N VAL A 33 -24.40 -7.22 19.68
CA VAL A 33 -24.73 -8.37 18.80
C VAL A 33 -23.59 -8.72 17.83
N GLY A 34 -22.66 -7.79 17.60
CA GLY A 34 -21.57 -7.96 16.65
C GLY A 34 -20.34 -8.64 17.28
N THR A 35 -19.62 -9.39 16.48
CA THR A 35 -18.29 -9.89 16.83
C THR A 35 -17.26 -8.87 16.36
N PRO A 36 -16.38 -8.32 17.24
CA PRO A 36 -15.31 -7.41 16.84
C PRO A 36 -14.42 -8.02 15.77
N LEU A 37 -13.99 -7.22 14.79
CA LEU A 37 -13.15 -7.70 13.67
C LEU A 37 -11.83 -8.34 14.15
N LYS A 38 -11.28 -7.88 15.27
CA LYS A 38 -10.06 -8.45 15.89
C LYS A 38 -10.24 -9.90 16.35
N ASP A 39 -11.49 -10.33 16.60
CA ASP A 39 -11.82 -11.67 17.09
C ASP A 39 -12.20 -12.62 15.93
N TRP A 40 -12.13 -12.14 14.67
CA TRP A 40 -12.36 -12.95 13.49
C TRP A 40 -11.07 -13.69 13.11
N ASP A 41 -11.19 -14.89 12.56
CA ASP A 41 -10.06 -15.62 11.97
C ASP A 41 -9.73 -15.05 10.58
N ILE A 42 -9.24 -13.80 10.58
CA ILE A 42 -8.86 -13.07 9.37
C ILE A 42 -7.52 -12.40 9.55
N GLN A 43 -6.79 -12.25 8.46
CA GLN A 43 -5.56 -11.48 8.39
C GLN A 43 -5.80 -10.17 7.64
N ILE A 44 -5.56 -9.04 8.33
CA ILE A 44 -5.67 -7.71 7.74
C ILE A 44 -4.27 -7.20 7.43
N ASN A 45 -3.97 -7.05 6.13
CA ASN A 45 -2.69 -6.55 5.67
C ASN A 45 -2.84 -5.12 5.14
N TYR A 46 -1.79 -4.33 5.29
CA TYR A 46 -1.69 -3.03 4.61
C TYR A 46 -1.61 -3.23 3.10
N GLY A 47 -2.04 -2.22 2.34
CA GLY A 47 -1.76 -2.13 0.92
C GLY A 47 -0.26 -2.02 0.64
N ILE A 48 0.12 -2.16 -0.63
CA ILE A 48 1.51 -2.10 -1.05
C ILE A 48 2.07 -0.70 -0.78
N LYS A 49 3.19 -0.63 -0.06
CA LYS A 49 3.98 0.57 0.18
C LYS A 49 5.30 0.43 -0.59
N THR A 50 5.54 1.30 -1.56
CA THR A 50 6.74 1.24 -2.41
C THR A 50 7.89 2.11 -1.88
N GLY A 51 7.64 2.99 -0.93
CA GLY A 51 8.61 4.00 -0.52
C GLY A 51 8.87 5.09 -1.57
N PHE A 52 8.96 4.73 -2.86
CA PHE A 52 9.12 5.67 -3.98
C PHE A 52 8.25 5.26 -5.18
N ASN A 53 7.01 5.75 -5.20
CA ASN A 53 6.02 5.35 -6.20
C ASN A 53 6.47 5.57 -7.65
N ASP A 54 7.14 6.69 -7.95
CA ASP A 54 7.53 7.05 -9.32
C ASP A 54 8.52 6.06 -9.94
N ALA A 55 9.34 5.40 -9.11
CA ALA A 55 10.28 4.39 -9.57
C ALA A 55 9.64 3.00 -9.71
N PHE A 56 8.69 2.66 -8.83
CA PHE A 56 8.14 1.30 -8.72
C PHE A 56 6.77 1.13 -9.36
N ILE A 57 6.00 2.21 -9.57
CA ILE A 57 4.70 2.16 -10.26
C ILE A 57 4.86 2.76 -11.65
N ILE A 58 4.79 1.92 -12.66
CA ILE A 58 5.08 2.26 -14.06
C ILE A 58 3.85 2.09 -14.95
N SER A 59 3.83 2.83 -16.07
CA SER A 59 2.79 2.69 -17.08
C SER A 59 3.01 1.46 -17.97
N THR A 60 2.00 1.12 -18.78
CA THR A 60 2.10 0.06 -19.80
C THR A 60 3.23 0.32 -20.79
N GLU A 61 3.41 1.57 -21.22
CA GLU A 61 4.47 1.98 -22.16
C GLU A 61 5.85 1.74 -21.54
N LYS A 62 6.04 2.17 -20.27
CA LYS A 62 7.31 1.97 -19.56
C LYS A 62 7.59 0.49 -19.31
N ARG A 63 6.58 -0.30 -18.98
CA ARG A 63 6.72 -1.76 -18.88
C ARG A 63 7.22 -2.36 -20.20
N ASN A 64 6.59 -1.99 -21.31
CA ASN A 64 6.97 -2.50 -22.64
C ASN A 64 8.39 -2.08 -23.02
N GLU A 65 8.79 -0.85 -22.71
CA GLU A 65 10.16 -0.36 -22.88
C GLU A 65 11.18 -1.20 -22.08
N ILE A 66 10.90 -1.47 -20.81
CA ILE A 66 11.77 -2.30 -19.97
C ILE A 66 11.89 -3.71 -20.54
N LEU A 67 10.79 -4.32 -20.95
CA LEU A 67 10.78 -5.66 -21.56
C LEU A 67 11.52 -5.71 -22.89
N ALA A 68 11.45 -4.64 -23.70
CA ALA A 68 12.19 -4.53 -24.95
C ALA A 68 13.72 -4.38 -24.73
N ASN A 69 14.13 -3.84 -23.59
CA ASN A 69 15.52 -3.67 -23.20
C ASN A 69 16.16 -4.95 -22.61
N CYS A 70 15.38 -6.02 -22.37
CA CYS A 70 15.91 -7.30 -21.93
C CYS A 70 16.75 -7.94 -23.05
N LYS A 71 17.91 -8.48 -22.71
CA LYS A 71 18.88 -9.04 -23.67
C LYS A 71 18.59 -10.47 -24.07
N THR A 72 17.92 -11.22 -23.20
CA THR A 72 17.59 -12.64 -23.40
C THR A 72 16.12 -12.89 -23.15
N GLU A 73 15.56 -13.94 -23.72
CA GLU A 73 14.17 -14.33 -23.49
C GLU A 73 13.92 -14.76 -22.04
N ASP A 74 14.92 -15.38 -21.41
CA ASP A 74 14.86 -15.75 -19.99
C ASP A 74 14.78 -14.51 -19.09
N GLU A 75 15.59 -13.49 -19.37
CA GLU A 75 15.53 -12.20 -18.66
C GLU A 75 14.16 -11.55 -18.85
N ARG A 76 13.64 -11.55 -20.07
CA ARG A 76 12.36 -10.99 -20.41
C ARG A 76 11.21 -11.69 -19.66
N THR A 77 11.23 -13.02 -19.63
CA THR A 77 10.22 -13.82 -18.93
C THR A 77 10.23 -13.52 -17.43
N ARG A 78 11.40 -13.56 -16.78
CA ARG A 78 11.54 -13.23 -15.35
C ARG A 78 11.12 -11.79 -15.05
N THR A 79 11.50 -10.85 -15.93
CA THR A 79 11.14 -9.44 -15.78
C THR A 79 9.63 -9.24 -15.94
N ALA A 80 8.99 -9.95 -16.87
CA ALA A 80 7.54 -9.89 -17.03
C ALA A 80 6.79 -10.43 -15.80
N GLU A 81 7.32 -11.46 -15.15
CA GLU A 81 6.78 -12.01 -13.90
C GLU A 81 7.00 -11.06 -12.70
N LEU A 82 8.10 -10.32 -12.67
CA LEU A 82 8.40 -9.35 -11.63
C LEU A 82 7.49 -8.12 -11.71
N ILE A 83 7.09 -7.72 -12.93
CA ILE A 83 6.27 -6.53 -13.18
C ILE A 83 4.79 -6.92 -13.20
N ARG A 84 4.08 -6.68 -12.10
CA ARG A 84 2.70 -7.08 -11.88
C ARG A 84 1.70 -5.94 -12.09
N PRO A 85 0.52 -6.20 -12.69
CA PRO A 85 -0.52 -5.18 -12.74
C PRO A 85 -0.97 -4.78 -11.33
N ILE A 86 -1.27 -3.49 -11.13
CA ILE A 86 -1.74 -2.96 -9.85
C ILE A 86 -3.05 -2.20 -10.04
N LEU A 87 -3.96 -2.34 -9.06
CA LEU A 87 -5.16 -1.53 -8.91
C LEU A 87 -4.96 -0.57 -7.73
N ARG A 88 -5.25 0.70 -7.95
CA ARG A 88 -5.33 1.70 -6.87
C ARG A 88 -6.74 1.68 -6.30
N GLY A 89 -6.94 2.18 -5.08
CA GLY A 89 -8.26 2.24 -4.45
C GLY A 89 -9.31 2.95 -5.33
N ARG A 90 -8.94 4.02 -6.04
CA ARG A 90 -9.84 4.74 -6.96
C ARG A 90 -10.22 3.99 -8.23
N ASP A 91 -9.46 2.96 -8.59
CA ASP A 91 -9.72 2.12 -9.76
C ASP A 91 -10.78 1.03 -9.44
N ILE A 92 -11.06 0.80 -8.15
CA ILE A 92 -12.03 -0.20 -7.68
C ILE A 92 -13.41 0.44 -7.62
N LYS A 93 -14.38 -0.23 -8.20
CA LYS A 93 -15.81 0.14 -8.23
C LYS A 93 -16.62 -0.85 -7.40
N ARG A 94 -17.91 -0.54 -7.20
CA ARG A 94 -18.81 -1.38 -6.37
C ARG A 94 -18.87 -2.86 -6.82
N TYR A 95 -18.82 -3.09 -8.15
CA TYR A 95 -18.95 -4.43 -8.75
C TYR A 95 -17.93 -4.71 -9.85
N GLY A 96 -16.80 -3.98 -9.86
CA GLY A 96 -15.79 -4.11 -10.89
C GLY A 96 -14.60 -3.21 -10.64
N TYR A 97 -13.80 -2.98 -11.68
CA TYR A 97 -12.68 -2.05 -11.62
C TYR A 97 -12.42 -1.42 -12.99
N ASP A 98 -11.84 -0.22 -12.97
CA ASP A 98 -11.35 0.49 -14.15
C ASP A 98 -9.82 0.53 -14.06
N TRP A 99 -9.16 -0.42 -14.69
CA TRP A 99 -7.71 -0.48 -14.64
C TRP A 99 -7.05 0.66 -15.40
N ALA A 100 -6.15 1.39 -14.74
CA ALA A 100 -5.47 2.56 -15.29
C ALA A 100 -4.20 2.22 -16.11
N GLY A 101 -3.97 0.97 -16.47
CA GLY A 101 -2.77 0.57 -17.23
C GLY A 101 -1.47 0.65 -16.41
N LEU A 102 -1.55 0.54 -15.08
CA LEU A 102 -0.40 0.64 -14.19
C LEU A 102 0.11 -0.72 -13.73
N TYR A 103 1.43 -0.79 -13.57
CA TYR A 103 2.14 -1.96 -13.09
C TYR A 103 3.05 -1.60 -11.93
N LEU A 104 3.30 -2.58 -11.07
CA LEU A 104 4.25 -2.52 -9.97
C LEU A 104 5.48 -3.36 -10.29
N ILE A 105 6.66 -2.81 -10.12
CA ILE A 105 7.91 -3.57 -10.05
C ILE A 105 7.99 -4.18 -8.65
N ALA A 106 7.71 -5.49 -8.55
CA ALA A 106 7.45 -6.19 -7.29
C ALA A 106 8.71 -6.73 -6.62
N THR A 107 9.70 -5.85 -6.36
CA THR A 107 10.96 -6.20 -5.67
C THR A 107 10.79 -6.20 -4.15
N PHE A 108 9.88 -7.03 -3.62
CA PHE A 108 9.65 -7.10 -2.18
C PHE A 108 10.87 -7.66 -1.44
N PRO A 109 11.36 -7.01 -0.35
CA PRO A 109 12.49 -7.50 0.43
C PRO A 109 12.35 -8.95 0.90
N SER A 110 11.14 -9.37 1.24
CA SER A 110 10.83 -10.74 1.68
C SER A 110 11.07 -11.82 0.61
N ARG A 111 11.18 -11.43 -0.65
CA ARG A 111 11.44 -12.34 -1.76
C ARG A 111 12.92 -12.51 -2.08
N HIS A 112 13.79 -11.69 -1.48
CA HIS A 112 15.25 -11.74 -1.65
C HIS A 112 15.70 -11.78 -3.11
N TYR A 113 15.02 -11.00 -4.00
CA TYR A 113 15.40 -10.92 -5.40
C TYR A 113 16.80 -10.32 -5.54
N ASP A 114 17.68 -11.01 -6.29
CA ASP A 114 18.92 -10.42 -6.74
C ASP A 114 18.65 -9.51 -7.95
N ILE A 115 18.82 -8.21 -7.78
CA ILE A 115 18.56 -7.21 -8.82
C ILE A 115 19.50 -7.36 -10.04
N GLU A 116 20.66 -8.02 -9.87
CA GLU A 116 21.58 -8.30 -10.97
C GLU A 116 20.97 -9.27 -12.01
N MET A 117 20.00 -10.07 -11.58
CA MET A 117 19.25 -10.96 -12.47
C MET A 117 18.23 -10.23 -13.36
N PHE A 118 18.04 -8.91 -13.13
CA PHE A 118 17.09 -8.06 -13.82
C PHE A 118 17.74 -6.78 -14.35
N PRO A 119 18.73 -6.86 -15.26
CA PRO A 119 19.52 -5.71 -15.71
C PRO A 119 18.68 -4.55 -16.25
N ALA A 120 17.61 -4.84 -17.01
CA ALA A 120 16.72 -3.83 -17.56
C ALA A 120 15.94 -3.07 -16.47
N VAL A 121 15.48 -3.77 -15.42
CA VAL A 121 14.82 -3.17 -14.24
C VAL A 121 15.85 -2.37 -13.44
N LYS A 122 17.04 -2.92 -13.17
CA LYS A 122 18.13 -2.22 -12.49
C LYS A 122 18.45 -0.89 -13.19
N LYS A 123 18.60 -0.90 -14.51
CA LYS A 123 18.84 0.32 -15.29
C LYS A 123 17.73 1.35 -15.12
N HIS A 124 16.45 0.91 -15.12
CA HIS A 124 15.32 1.79 -14.87
C HIS A 124 15.38 2.40 -13.47
N LEU A 125 15.59 1.59 -12.43
CA LEU A 125 15.64 2.10 -11.06
C LEU A 125 16.81 3.08 -10.86
N LEU A 126 18.00 2.77 -11.39
CA LEU A 126 19.18 3.64 -11.31
C LEU A 126 18.99 4.99 -12.01
N SER A 127 18.07 5.09 -12.99
CA SER A 127 17.76 6.38 -13.65
C SER A 127 17.17 7.43 -12.71
N PHE A 128 16.65 7.03 -11.56
CA PHE A 128 16.14 7.93 -10.51
C PHE A 128 17.21 8.40 -9.52
N GLY A 129 18.41 7.84 -9.58
CA GLY A 129 19.52 8.10 -8.67
C GLY A 129 19.48 7.21 -7.42
N ILE A 130 20.65 6.66 -7.06
CA ILE A 130 20.82 5.75 -5.91
C ILE A 130 20.39 6.46 -4.62
N GLU A 131 20.79 7.72 -4.43
CA GLU A 131 20.49 8.48 -3.21
C GLU A 131 18.97 8.59 -2.95
N ARG A 132 18.16 8.73 -4.01
CA ARG A 132 16.69 8.76 -3.88
C ARG A 132 16.09 7.41 -3.53
N LEU A 133 16.66 6.34 -4.04
CA LEU A 133 16.21 4.98 -3.74
C LEU A 133 16.57 4.56 -2.32
N GLU A 134 17.70 5.03 -1.80
CA GLU A 134 18.16 4.74 -0.43
C GLU A 134 17.49 5.61 0.65
N GLN A 135 16.98 6.79 0.29
CA GLN A 135 16.38 7.74 1.25
C GLN A 135 15.19 7.16 2.01
N THR A 136 14.48 6.20 1.46
CA THR A 136 13.30 5.61 2.09
C THR A 136 13.59 4.72 3.29
N GLY A 137 14.86 4.29 3.48
CA GLY A 137 15.28 3.53 4.66
C GLY A 137 15.78 4.39 5.82
N LYS A 138 16.16 5.66 5.55
CA LYS A 138 16.79 6.54 6.55
C LYS A 138 15.85 7.54 7.22
N THR A 139 14.64 7.75 6.68
CA THR A 139 13.68 8.73 7.20
C THR A 139 12.94 8.29 8.46
N HIS A 140 13.18 7.09 8.97
CA HIS A 140 12.59 6.63 10.22
C HIS A 140 13.54 6.66 11.43
N ILE A 141 14.76 7.16 11.26
CA ILE A 141 15.63 7.45 12.40
C ILE A 141 15.41 8.93 12.76
N VAL A 142 14.26 9.26 13.31
CA VAL A 142 14.07 10.50 14.06
C VAL A 142 14.55 10.20 15.49
N ASN A 143 15.71 10.78 15.86
CA ASN A 143 16.26 10.80 17.22
C ASN A 143 16.83 9.50 17.79
N GLY A 144 17.27 8.52 16.99
CA GLY A 144 18.06 7.39 17.53
C GLY A 144 17.29 6.44 18.45
N GLU A 145 15.98 6.42 18.39
CA GLU A 145 15.13 5.46 19.08
C GLU A 145 14.44 4.56 18.04
N ASP A 146 14.65 3.24 18.16
CA ASP A 146 13.96 2.18 17.42
C ASP A 146 12.46 2.12 17.80
#